data_09ea243b0becbfa94c7d9c51ea821972
#
_entry.id   09ea243b0becbfa94c7d9c51ea821972
#
_cell.length_a   1.000
_cell.length_b   1.000
_cell.length_c   1.000
_cell.angle_alpha   90.00
_cell.angle_beta   90.00
_cell.angle_gamma   90.00
#
_symmetry.space_group_name_H-M   'P 1'
#
loop_
_entity.id
_entity.type
_entity.pdbx_description
1 polymer ?
#
loop_
_entity_poly.entity_id
_entity_poly.type
_entity_poly.pdbx_seq_one_letter_code
_entity_poly.pdbx_strand_id
1 'polypeptide(L)'
;TGAYSITMGGAAALGSAMVVPLALAGFGWHGALLMLMVFPLLALLVWLPQTRKTATAPLTGSGAMHNRGIWRSALAWQVTLFLGINSLVYYVIIGWLPAILQSLGYSEAQAGSLHGLLQLATAAPGLAIPLILHRLKDQRAIAIIVALMCAISACGLWFWPGQAVVWTLVFGFGSGATMILGLTFIGLRANSAHQAAALSGMAQTIGYLLAACGPPLMGKIHDANGDWQIPLLAVALISVVMALFGALAGRDREING
;
A
#
# COMPACT_ATOMS: atom_id res chain seq x y z
N THR A 1 4.49 6.90 -12.03
CA THR A 1 3.85 6.19 -10.88
C THR A 1 2.85 5.15 -11.39
N GLY A 2 1.92 5.47 -12.33
CA GLY A 2 0.90 4.54 -12.79
C GLY A 2 1.46 3.22 -13.39
N ALA A 3 2.41 3.29 -14.32
CA ALA A 3 3.05 2.11 -14.90
C ALA A 3 3.73 1.24 -13.82
N TYR A 4 4.39 1.86 -12.85
CA TYR A 4 5.01 1.16 -11.73
C TYR A 4 3.98 0.37 -10.90
N SER A 5 2.85 0.99 -10.55
CA SER A 5 1.80 0.34 -9.78
C SER A 5 1.14 -0.82 -10.52
N ILE A 6 0.90 -0.67 -11.84
CA ILE A 6 0.35 -1.74 -12.69
C ILE A 6 1.32 -2.91 -12.78
N THR A 7 2.61 -2.65 -13.00
CA THR A 7 3.65 -3.69 -13.07
C THR A 7 3.78 -4.43 -11.74
N MET A 8 3.77 -3.69 -10.62
CA MET A 8 3.81 -4.27 -9.28
C MET A 8 2.60 -5.17 -8.98
N GLY A 9 1.39 -4.67 -9.26
CA GLY A 9 0.16 -5.44 -9.09
C GLY A 9 0.10 -6.67 -10.01
N GLY A 10 0.50 -6.53 -11.26
CA GLY A 10 0.60 -7.63 -12.22
C GLY A 10 1.59 -8.70 -11.80
N ALA A 11 2.78 -8.29 -11.33
CA ALA A 11 3.79 -9.23 -10.82
C ALA A 11 3.30 -9.98 -9.57
N ALA A 12 2.65 -9.29 -8.63
CA ALA A 12 2.07 -9.90 -7.44
C ALA A 12 0.95 -10.90 -7.81
N ALA A 13 0.08 -10.55 -8.75
CA ALA A 13 -0.98 -11.43 -9.23
C ALA A 13 -0.42 -12.67 -9.92
N LEU A 14 0.58 -12.52 -10.80
CA LEU A 14 1.25 -13.64 -11.46
C LEU A 14 1.95 -14.55 -10.45
N GLY A 15 2.70 -13.98 -9.51
CA GLY A 15 3.36 -14.76 -8.44
C GLY A 15 2.35 -15.59 -7.65
N SER A 16 1.25 -14.97 -7.20
CA SER A 16 0.19 -15.67 -6.47
C SER A 16 -0.50 -16.74 -7.30
N ALA A 17 -0.75 -16.49 -8.59
CA ALA A 17 -1.39 -17.45 -9.47
C ALA A 17 -0.51 -18.67 -9.79
N MET A 18 0.80 -18.50 -9.78
CA MET A 18 1.76 -19.58 -10.12
C MET A 18 2.07 -20.51 -8.95
N VAL A 19 2.02 -20.04 -7.69
CA VAL A 19 2.43 -20.81 -6.51
C VAL A 19 1.62 -22.09 -6.36
N VAL A 20 0.30 -22.02 -6.41
CA VAL A 20 -0.57 -23.18 -6.17
C VAL A 20 -0.45 -24.23 -7.27
N PRO A 21 -0.53 -23.89 -8.59
CA PRO A 21 -0.31 -24.88 -9.65
C PRO A 21 1.06 -25.55 -9.59
N LEU A 22 2.13 -24.79 -9.31
CA LEU A 22 3.47 -25.35 -9.16
C LEU A 22 3.58 -26.31 -7.96
N ALA A 23 2.99 -25.95 -6.83
CA ALA A 23 2.98 -26.80 -5.66
C ALA A 23 2.21 -28.12 -5.92
N LEU A 24 1.07 -28.07 -6.62
CA LEU A 24 0.26 -29.21 -6.99
C LEU A 24 0.90 -30.07 -8.09
N ALA A 25 1.76 -29.51 -8.94
CA ALA A 25 2.52 -30.26 -9.96
C ALA A 25 3.61 -31.17 -9.39
N GLY A 26 3.66 -31.35 -8.07
CA GLY A 26 4.60 -32.27 -7.38
C GLY A 26 5.86 -31.59 -6.83
N PHE A 27 6.06 -30.30 -7.05
CA PHE A 27 7.23 -29.58 -6.52
C PHE A 27 7.10 -29.19 -5.04
N GLY A 28 5.90 -29.31 -4.48
CA GLY A 28 5.58 -28.81 -3.14
C GLY A 28 5.74 -27.29 -3.02
N TRP A 29 5.43 -26.72 -1.87
CA TRP A 29 5.51 -25.27 -1.70
C TRP A 29 6.95 -24.73 -1.75
N HIS A 30 7.93 -25.48 -1.27
CA HIS A 30 9.35 -25.10 -1.38
C HIS A 30 9.82 -25.01 -2.82
N GLY A 31 9.50 -26.01 -3.65
CA GLY A 31 9.86 -26.02 -5.06
C GLY A 31 9.18 -24.90 -5.85
N ALA A 32 7.91 -24.62 -5.55
CA ALA A 32 7.19 -23.50 -6.15
C ALA A 32 7.87 -22.16 -5.83
N LEU A 33 8.27 -21.91 -4.58
CA LEU A 33 8.99 -20.71 -4.20
C LEU A 33 10.38 -20.60 -4.86
N LEU A 34 11.12 -21.73 -4.93
CA LEU A 34 12.42 -21.76 -5.63
C LEU A 34 12.28 -21.43 -7.12
N MET A 35 11.23 -21.91 -7.77
CA MET A 35 10.97 -21.56 -9.19
C MET A 35 10.68 -20.08 -9.38
N LEU A 36 10.00 -19.44 -8.44
CA LEU A 36 9.77 -18.00 -8.48
C LEU A 36 11.05 -17.16 -8.35
N MET A 37 12.16 -17.73 -7.84
CA MET A 37 13.45 -17.04 -7.77
C MET A 37 14.03 -16.70 -9.16
N VAL A 38 13.51 -17.29 -10.23
CA VAL A 38 13.92 -16.93 -11.59
C VAL A 38 13.68 -15.46 -11.90
N PHE A 39 12.58 -14.88 -11.37
CA PHE A 39 12.25 -13.47 -11.63
C PHE A 39 13.24 -12.49 -10.99
N PRO A 40 13.60 -12.57 -9.69
CA PRO A 40 14.62 -11.70 -9.14
C PRO A 40 16.01 -11.95 -9.73
N LEU A 41 16.35 -13.18 -10.17
CA LEU A 41 17.61 -13.44 -10.89
C LEU A 41 17.63 -12.76 -12.25
N LEU A 42 16.55 -12.83 -13.02
CA LEU A 42 16.43 -12.09 -14.28
C LEU A 42 16.51 -10.57 -14.04
N ALA A 43 15.84 -10.06 -13.01
CA ALA A 43 15.92 -8.65 -12.66
C ALA A 43 17.36 -8.24 -12.31
N LEU A 44 18.09 -9.07 -11.56
CA LEU A 44 19.49 -8.85 -11.25
C LEU A 44 20.35 -8.79 -12.53
N LEU A 45 20.18 -9.75 -13.44
CA LEU A 45 20.92 -9.77 -14.71
C LEU A 45 20.66 -8.53 -15.56
N VAL A 46 19.40 -8.08 -15.65
CA VAL A 46 19.03 -6.85 -16.38
C VAL A 46 19.61 -5.60 -15.69
N TRP A 47 19.76 -5.62 -14.36
CA TRP A 47 20.26 -4.47 -13.61
C TRP A 47 21.80 -4.39 -13.58
N LEU A 48 22.52 -5.52 -13.71
CA LEU A 48 23.98 -5.58 -13.67
C LEU A 48 24.68 -4.56 -14.59
N PRO A 49 24.26 -4.32 -15.86
CA PRO A 49 24.89 -3.31 -16.69
C PRO A 49 24.77 -1.88 -16.17
N GLN A 50 23.73 -1.59 -15.37
CA GLN A 50 23.48 -0.26 -14.82
C GLN A 50 24.47 0.08 -13.69
N THR A 51 24.95 -0.91 -12.94
CA THR A 51 25.91 -0.70 -11.85
C THR A 51 27.23 -0.13 -12.36
N ARG A 52 27.60 -0.42 -13.63
CA ARG A 52 28.81 0.12 -14.27
C ARG A 52 28.69 1.60 -14.65
N LYS A 53 27.47 2.12 -14.81
CA LYS A 53 27.22 3.52 -15.21
C LYS A 53 27.13 4.49 -14.05
N THR A 54 26.94 4.00 -12.82
CA THR A 54 26.66 4.82 -11.63
C THR A 54 27.93 5.29 -10.90
N ALA A 55 29.12 4.88 -11.35
CA ALA A 55 30.39 5.18 -10.67
C ALA A 55 30.88 6.65 -10.80
N THR A 56 30.12 7.52 -11.47
CA THR A 56 30.60 8.88 -11.81
C THR A 56 29.74 10.02 -11.22
N ALA A 57 28.80 9.76 -10.35
CA ALA A 57 28.11 10.85 -9.65
C ALA A 57 28.89 11.24 -8.39
N PRO A 58 29.47 12.45 -8.31
CA PRO A 58 30.11 12.90 -7.07
C PRO A 58 29.07 12.94 -5.96
N LEU A 59 29.33 12.22 -4.87
CA LEU A 59 28.62 12.42 -3.62
C LEU A 59 29.03 13.81 -3.06
N THR A 60 28.47 14.87 -3.61
CA THR A 60 28.63 16.20 -3.05
C THR A 60 27.94 16.21 -1.69
N GLY A 61 28.74 16.33 -0.64
CA GLY A 61 28.38 16.15 0.76
C GLY A 61 27.46 17.21 1.38
N SER A 62 26.54 17.78 0.62
CA SER A 62 25.54 18.74 1.12
C SER A 62 24.25 18.07 1.64
N GLY A 63 24.13 16.76 1.49
CA GLY A 63 22.88 16.03 1.78
C GLY A 63 22.47 15.95 3.26
N ALA A 64 23.44 15.95 4.17
CA ALA A 64 23.15 15.72 5.60
C ALA A 64 22.48 16.90 6.31
N MET A 65 22.77 18.14 5.90
CA MET A 65 22.17 19.33 6.53
C MET A 65 20.75 19.62 6.03
N HIS A 66 20.44 19.29 4.77
CA HIS A 66 19.12 19.50 4.18
C HIS A 66 18.06 18.48 4.66
N ASN A 67 18.47 17.28 5.09
CA ASN A 67 17.58 16.25 5.62
C ASN A 67 16.98 16.61 6.99
N ARG A 68 17.64 17.45 7.80
CA ARG A 68 17.09 17.86 9.11
C ARG A 68 15.79 18.67 9.00
N GLY A 69 15.60 19.42 7.91
CA GLY A 69 14.40 20.21 7.66
C GLY A 69 13.15 19.34 7.47
N ILE A 70 13.27 18.18 6.79
CA ILE A 70 12.16 17.28 6.51
C ILE A 70 11.56 16.69 7.79
N TRP A 71 12.42 16.24 8.73
CA TRP A 71 11.96 15.66 10.00
C TRP A 71 11.26 16.67 10.91
N ARG A 72 11.45 17.97 10.69
CA ARG A 72 10.80 19.06 11.43
C ARG A 72 9.57 19.60 10.70
N SER A 73 9.34 19.23 9.45
CA SER A 73 8.20 19.68 8.67
C SER A 73 6.93 18.94 9.03
N ALA A 74 5.91 19.66 9.49
CA ALA A 74 4.59 19.09 9.74
C ALA A 74 3.97 18.49 8.48
N LEU A 75 4.19 19.12 7.31
CA LEU A 75 3.69 18.60 6.03
C LEU A 75 4.36 17.28 5.65
N ALA A 76 5.67 17.14 5.88
CA ALA A 76 6.37 15.87 5.66
C ALA A 76 5.79 14.74 6.52
N TRP A 77 5.49 15.00 7.78
CA TRP A 77 4.84 14.05 8.66
C TRP A 77 3.40 13.71 8.22
N GLN A 78 2.64 14.68 7.71
CA GLN A 78 1.30 14.46 7.19
C GLN A 78 1.32 13.51 5.98
N VAL A 79 2.24 13.71 5.04
CA VAL A 79 2.44 12.81 3.89
C VAL A 79 2.89 11.43 4.35
N THR A 80 3.85 11.38 5.27
CA THR A 80 4.39 10.14 5.84
C THR A 80 3.30 9.33 6.54
N LEU A 81 2.48 9.95 7.38
CA LEU A 81 1.42 9.27 8.10
C LEU A 81 0.27 8.86 7.19
N PHE A 82 -0.08 9.67 6.19
CA PHE A 82 -1.08 9.28 5.21
C PHE A 82 -0.67 7.99 4.47
N LEU A 83 0.56 7.94 3.95
CA LEU A 83 1.09 6.77 3.24
C LEU A 83 1.34 5.59 4.18
N GLY A 84 1.89 5.86 5.36
CA GLY A 84 2.22 4.84 6.35
C GLY A 84 0.99 4.15 6.94
N ILE A 85 -0.06 4.92 7.25
CA ILE A 85 -1.33 4.36 7.72
C ILE A 85 -1.99 3.53 6.61
N ASN A 86 -1.93 3.97 5.36
CA ASN A 86 -2.41 3.15 4.25
C ASN A 86 -1.67 1.81 4.18
N SER A 87 -0.36 1.82 4.32
CA SER A 87 0.44 0.59 4.32
C SER A 87 0.02 -0.33 5.47
N LEU A 88 -0.13 0.21 6.69
CA LEU A 88 -0.60 -0.55 7.84
C LEU A 88 -1.97 -1.21 7.57
N VAL A 89 -2.95 -0.43 7.15
CA VAL A 89 -4.32 -0.90 6.88
C VAL A 89 -4.33 -1.94 5.77
N TYR A 90 -3.56 -1.71 4.69
CA TYR A 90 -3.44 -2.64 3.58
C TYR A 90 -2.83 -3.97 4.01
N TYR A 91 -1.70 -3.96 4.74
CA TYR A 91 -1.04 -5.19 5.16
C TYR A 91 -1.87 -5.98 6.20
N VAL A 92 -2.65 -5.31 7.03
CA VAL A 92 -3.62 -5.97 7.91
C VAL A 92 -4.67 -6.71 7.08
N ILE A 93 -5.32 -6.02 6.16
CA ILE A 93 -6.40 -6.63 5.36
C ILE A 93 -5.85 -7.71 4.44
N ILE A 94 -4.76 -7.48 3.70
CA ILE A 94 -4.23 -8.49 2.80
C ILE A 94 -3.75 -9.74 3.53
N GLY A 95 -3.19 -9.58 4.73
CA GLY A 95 -2.73 -10.71 5.53
C GLY A 95 -3.86 -11.54 6.14
N TRP A 96 -4.96 -10.89 6.55
CA TRP A 96 -6.01 -11.56 7.28
C TRP A 96 -7.32 -11.76 6.49
N LEU A 97 -7.47 -11.18 5.30
CA LEU A 97 -8.71 -11.28 4.51
C LEU A 97 -9.20 -12.71 4.31
N PRO A 98 -8.35 -13.70 3.95
CA PRO A 98 -8.84 -15.07 3.81
C PRO A 98 -9.42 -15.64 5.11
N ALA A 99 -8.78 -15.39 6.24
CA ALA A 99 -9.25 -15.84 7.56
C ALA A 99 -10.55 -15.11 7.97
N ILE A 100 -10.63 -13.81 7.74
CA ILE A 100 -11.84 -13.01 7.95
C ILE A 100 -13.00 -13.58 7.13
N LEU A 101 -12.81 -13.84 5.84
CA LEU A 101 -13.85 -14.38 4.97
C LEU A 101 -14.30 -15.77 5.38
N GLN A 102 -13.37 -16.64 5.76
CA GLN A 102 -13.69 -17.97 6.26
C GLN A 102 -14.51 -17.92 7.56
N SER A 103 -14.19 -17.01 8.48
CA SER A 103 -14.98 -16.80 9.70
C SER A 103 -16.39 -16.27 9.42
N LEU A 104 -16.59 -15.61 8.28
CA LEU A 104 -17.89 -15.12 7.80
C LEU A 104 -18.65 -16.16 6.96
N GLY A 105 -18.17 -17.41 6.85
CA GLY A 105 -18.83 -18.52 6.18
C GLY A 105 -18.47 -18.71 4.71
N TYR A 106 -17.48 -18.00 4.18
CA TYR A 106 -16.99 -18.25 2.82
C TYR A 106 -16.10 -19.50 2.78
N SER A 107 -16.18 -20.25 1.67
CA SER A 107 -15.25 -21.37 1.48
C SER A 107 -13.82 -20.88 1.24
N GLU A 108 -12.85 -21.76 1.46
CA GLU A 108 -11.43 -21.46 1.21
C GLU A 108 -11.17 -21.00 -0.23
N ALA A 109 -11.82 -21.64 -1.22
CA ALA A 109 -11.72 -21.27 -2.63
C ALA A 109 -12.30 -19.88 -2.92
N GLN A 110 -13.44 -19.54 -2.29
CA GLN A 110 -14.03 -18.20 -2.40
C GLN A 110 -13.14 -17.14 -1.74
N ALA A 111 -12.62 -17.41 -0.56
CA ALA A 111 -11.71 -16.51 0.15
C ALA A 111 -10.43 -16.24 -0.65
N GLY A 112 -9.85 -17.27 -1.25
CA GLY A 112 -8.70 -17.14 -2.15
C GLY A 112 -9.01 -16.32 -3.40
N SER A 113 -10.16 -16.53 -4.01
CA SER A 113 -10.62 -15.76 -5.18
C SER A 113 -10.82 -14.28 -4.85
N LEU A 114 -11.44 -13.97 -3.71
CA LEU A 114 -11.63 -12.60 -3.23
C LEU A 114 -10.30 -11.93 -2.85
N HIS A 115 -9.35 -12.68 -2.30
CA HIS A 115 -8.00 -12.18 -2.07
C HIS A 115 -7.28 -11.80 -3.39
N GLY A 116 -7.42 -12.63 -4.43
CA GLY A 116 -6.93 -12.30 -5.77
C GLY A 116 -7.61 -11.06 -6.36
N LEU A 117 -8.94 -10.94 -6.18
CA LEU A 117 -9.72 -9.80 -6.61
C LEU A 117 -9.30 -8.50 -5.91
N LEU A 118 -8.96 -8.57 -4.61
CA LEU A 118 -8.37 -7.44 -3.86
C LEU A 118 -7.11 -6.91 -4.55
N GLN A 119 -6.21 -7.80 -4.94
CA GLN A 119 -4.95 -7.42 -5.60
C GLN A 119 -5.20 -6.71 -6.94
N LEU A 120 -6.12 -7.20 -7.73
CA LEU A 120 -6.51 -6.55 -9.00
C LEU A 120 -7.14 -5.18 -8.75
N ALA A 121 -8.02 -5.08 -7.74
CA ALA A 121 -8.67 -3.83 -7.38
C ALA A 121 -7.66 -2.75 -6.92
N THR A 122 -6.56 -3.13 -6.25
CA THR A 122 -5.50 -2.18 -5.86
C THR A 122 -4.70 -1.63 -7.04
N ALA A 123 -4.64 -2.35 -8.16
CA ALA A 123 -3.96 -1.89 -9.36
C ALA A 123 -4.81 -0.92 -10.21
N ALA A 124 -6.14 -1.08 -10.18
CA ALA A 124 -7.07 -0.31 -11.00
C ALA A 124 -6.94 1.23 -10.89
N PRO A 125 -6.72 1.83 -9.70
CA PRO A 125 -6.53 3.27 -9.56
C PRO A 125 -5.32 3.82 -10.32
N GLY A 126 -4.33 2.97 -10.65
CA GLY A 126 -3.15 3.36 -11.44
C GLY A 126 -3.49 3.99 -12.79
N LEU A 127 -4.63 3.64 -13.36
CA LEU A 127 -5.13 4.20 -14.62
C LEU A 127 -5.95 5.48 -14.40
N ALA A 128 -6.77 5.53 -13.35
CA ALA A 128 -7.74 6.59 -13.13
C ALA A 128 -7.17 7.80 -12.38
N ILE A 129 -6.43 7.56 -11.29
CA ILE A 129 -5.96 8.63 -10.40
C ILE A 129 -5.04 9.64 -11.10
N PRO A 130 -4.03 9.25 -11.90
CA PRO A 130 -3.18 10.23 -12.59
C PRO A 130 -3.96 11.15 -13.54
N LEU A 131 -5.03 10.64 -14.19
CA LEU A 131 -5.87 11.41 -15.10
C LEU A 131 -6.72 12.47 -14.38
N ILE A 132 -7.08 12.21 -13.13
CA ILE A 132 -7.88 13.12 -12.31
C ILE A 132 -6.97 14.18 -11.65
N LEU A 133 -5.83 13.75 -11.11
CA LEU A 133 -4.96 14.59 -10.30
C LEU A 133 -4.42 15.81 -11.04
N HIS A 134 -4.09 15.68 -12.32
CA HIS A 134 -3.56 16.82 -13.09
C HIS A 134 -4.58 17.96 -13.29
N ARG A 135 -5.88 17.69 -13.07
CA ARG A 135 -6.97 18.68 -13.15
C ARG A 135 -7.27 19.34 -11.82
N LEU A 136 -6.71 18.82 -10.72
CA LEU A 136 -7.04 19.29 -9.37
C LEU A 136 -5.87 20.08 -8.77
N LYS A 137 -6.12 21.33 -8.38
CA LYS A 137 -5.17 22.13 -7.60
C LYS A 137 -5.12 21.68 -6.14
N ASP A 138 -6.27 21.32 -5.59
CA ASP A 138 -6.42 20.83 -4.19
C ASP A 138 -6.84 19.36 -4.22
N GLN A 139 -6.09 18.50 -3.56
CA GLN A 139 -6.31 17.05 -3.55
C GLN A 139 -6.98 16.55 -2.26
N ARG A 140 -7.46 17.43 -1.37
CA ARG A 140 -8.06 17.05 -0.07
C ARG A 140 -9.26 16.13 -0.24
N ALA A 141 -10.21 16.52 -1.09
CA ALA A 141 -11.45 15.78 -1.27
C ALA A 141 -11.18 14.35 -1.73
N ILE A 142 -10.32 14.17 -2.73
CA ILE A 142 -9.98 12.83 -3.22
C ILE A 142 -9.26 12.01 -2.15
N ALA A 143 -8.34 12.62 -1.37
CA ALA A 143 -7.63 11.93 -0.31
C ALA A 143 -8.58 11.45 0.81
N ILE A 144 -9.56 12.28 1.19
CA ILE A 144 -10.60 11.91 2.15
C ILE A 144 -11.45 10.76 1.60
N ILE A 145 -11.95 10.88 0.37
CA ILE A 145 -12.84 9.90 -0.24
C ILE A 145 -12.16 8.52 -0.30
N VAL A 146 -10.94 8.43 -0.83
CA VAL A 146 -10.26 7.14 -0.98
C VAL A 146 -9.89 6.50 0.36
N ALA A 147 -9.55 7.31 1.37
CA ALA A 147 -9.31 6.83 2.72
C ALA A 147 -10.62 6.34 3.40
N LEU A 148 -11.73 7.06 3.23
CA LEU A 148 -13.02 6.64 3.77
C LEU A 148 -13.57 5.40 3.06
N MET A 149 -13.24 5.16 1.79
CA MET A 149 -13.57 3.89 1.12
C MET A 149 -12.97 2.69 1.88
N CYS A 150 -11.75 2.79 2.40
CA CYS A 150 -11.17 1.74 3.24
C CYS A 150 -11.95 1.57 4.55
N ALA A 151 -12.34 2.67 5.21
CA ALA A 151 -13.13 2.63 6.44
C ALA A 151 -14.51 1.98 6.23
N ILE A 152 -15.23 2.44 5.21
CA ILE A 152 -16.56 1.92 4.87
C ILE A 152 -16.49 0.44 4.50
N SER A 153 -15.46 0.04 3.76
CA SER A 153 -15.27 -1.36 3.36
C SER A 153 -15.02 -2.27 4.58
N ALA A 154 -14.18 -1.84 5.53
CA ALA A 154 -13.93 -2.62 6.74
C ALA A 154 -15.22 -2.78 7.58
N CYS A 155 -16.01 -1.72 7.73
CA CYS A 155 -17.33 -1.80 8.35
C CYS A 155 -18.28 -2.71 7.54
N GLY A 156 -18.28 -2.59 6.21
CA GLY A 156 -19.12 -3.37 5.32
C GLY A 156 -18.85 -4.86 5.39
N LEU A 157 -17.59 -5.28 5.48
CA LEU A 157 -17.21 -6.69 5.68
C LEU A 157 -17.82 -7.27 6.95
N TRP A 158 -17.95 -6.46 8.01
CA TRP A 158 -18.55 -6.91 9.25
C TRP A 158 -20.08 -6.86 9.24
N PHE A 159 -20.67 -5.72 8.89
CA PHE A 159 -22.14 -5.53 9.02
C PHE A 159 -22.94 -6.19 7.88
N TRP A 160 -22.34 -6.35 6.69
CA TRP A 160 -22.98 -6.94 5.49
C TRP A 160 -22.05 -7.94 4.81
N PRO A 161 -21.70 -9.05 5.48
CA PRO A 161 -20.74 -10.03 4.95
C PRO A 161 -21.17 -10.66 3.64
N GLY A 162 -22.47 -10.79 3.37
CA GLY A 162 -23.00 -11.33 2.11
C GLY A 162 -22.59 -10.53 0.86
N GLN A 163 -22.06 -9.32 1.02
CA GLN A 163 -21.55 -8.48 -0.06
C GLN A 163 -20.03 -8.35 -0.06
N ALA A 164 -19.31 -9.34 0.44
CA ALA A 164 -17.83 -9.28 0.57
C ALA A 164 -17.13 -8.96 -0.75
N VAL A 165 -17.66 -9.35 -1.90
CA VAL A 165 -17.12 -8.95 -3.23
C VAL A 165 -17.07 -7.44 -3.37
N VAL A 166 -18.17 -6.74 -3.03
CA VAL A 166 -18.25 -5.28 -3.12
C VAL A 166 -17.24 -4.63 -2.17
N TRP A 167 -17.20 -5.10 -0.92
CA TRP A 167 -16.29 -4.52 0.09
C TRP A 167 -14.83 -4.75 -0.26
N THR A 168 -14.50 -5.92 -0.79
CA THR A 168 -13.15 -6.24 -1.28
C THR A 168 -12.72 -5.31 -2.41
N LEU A 169 -13.59 -5.06 -3.39
CA LEU A 169 -13.32 -4.14 -4.49
C LEU A 169 -13.17 -2.70 -4.01
N VAL A 170 -14.07 -2.24 -3.13
CA VAL A 170 -14.06 -0.88 -2.57
C VAL A 170 -12.78 -0.66 -1.75
N PHE A 171 -12.39 -1.64 -0.92
CA PHE A 171 -11.16 -1.58 -0.16
C PHE A 171 -9.93 -1.53 -1.06
N GLY A 172 -9.85 -2.46 -2.01
CA GLY A 172 -8.71 -2.54 -2.94
C GLY A 172 -8.55 -1.23 -3.72
N PHE A 173 -9.64 -0.72 -4.31
CA PHE A 173 -9.60 0.55 -5.02
C PHE A 173 -9.20 1.72 -4.10
N GLY A 174 -9.80 1.83 -2.93
CA GLY A 174 -9.51 2.89 -1.95
C GLY A 174 -8.04 2.89 -1.51
N SER A 175 -7.53 1.72 -1.11
CA SER A 175 -6.14 1.57 -0.65
C SER A 175 -5.14 1.80 -1.80
N GLY A 176 -5.39 1.24 -2.98
CA GLY A 176 -4.55 1.45 -4.16
C GLY A 176 -4.52 2.92 -4.59
N ALA A 177 -5.67 3.60 -4.58
CA ALA A 177 -5.77 5.02 -4.87
C ALA A 177 -5.02 5.87 -3.82
N THR A 178 -5.13 5.51 -2.54
CA THR A 178 -4.41 6.16 -1.43
C THR A 178 -2.89 6.03 -1.61
N MET A 179 -2.41 4.85 -2.01
CA MET A 179 -0.98 4.61 -2.29
C MET A 179 -0.46 5.52 -3.40
N ILE A 180 -1.18 5.57 -4.52
CA ILE A 180 -0.80 6.40 -5.68
C ILE A 180 -0.82 7.88 -5.31
N LEU A 181 -1.84 8.31 -4.56
CA LEU A 181 -1.98 9.68 -4.10
C LEU A 181 -0.84 10.07 -3.16
N GLY A 182 -0.51 9.20 -2.19
CA GLY A 182 0.59 9.41 -1.25
C GLY A 182 1.95 9.52 -1.95
N LEU A 183 2.23 8.65 -2.93
CA LEU A 183 3.43 8.74 -3.76
C LEU A 183 3.45 10.03 -4.60
N THR A 184 2.30 10.47 -5.07
CA THR A 184 2.18 11.75 -5.81
C THR A 184 2.42 12.95 -4.90
N PHE A 185 1.95 12.91 -3.65
CA PHE A 185 2.22 13.96 -2.66
C PHE A 185 3.70 14.13 -2.38
N ILE A 186 4.48 13.05 -2.39
CA ILE A 186 5.95 13.13 -2.23
C ILE A 186 6.54 14.08 -3.30
N GLY A 187 6.11 13.94 -4.56
CA GLY A 187 6.56 14.81 -5.64
C GLY A 187 5.99 16.23 -5.58
N LEU A 188 4.70 16.37 -5.24
CA LEU A 188 4.00 17.64 -5.23
C LEU A 188 4.34 18.54 -4.02
N ARG A 189 4.82 17.96 -2.92
CA ARG A 189 5.11 18.70 -1.66
C ARG A 189 6.60 18.97 -1.47
N ALA A 190 7.46 18.43 -2.33
CA ALA A 190 8.89 18.64 -2.31
C ALA A 190 9.32 19.70 -3.32
N ASN A 191 10.20 20.63 -2.89
CA ASN A 191 10.72 21.72 -3.73
C ASN A 191 11.91 21.28 -4.61
N SER A 192 12.45 20.09 -4.39
CA SER A 192 13.59 19.57 -5.15
C SER A 192 13.55 18.04 -5.20
N ALA A 193 14.23 17.46 -6.20
CA ALA A 193 14.37 16.02 -6.32
C ALA A 193 15.05 15.38 -5.09
N HIS A 194 16.01 16.08 -4.49
CA HIS A 194 16.68 15.63 -3.27
C HIS A 194 15.71 15.60 -2.08
N GLN A 195 14.88 16.65 -1.92
CA GLN A 195 13.86 16.70 -0.88
C GLN A 195 12.78 15.62 -1.08
N ALA A 196 12.36 15.39 -2.34
CA ALA A 196 11.44 14.29 -2.68
C ALA A 196 12.01 12.91 -2.33
N ALA A 197 13.29 12.67 -2.61
CA ALA A 197 13.95 11.41 -2.25
C ALA A 197 14.02 11.21 -0.73
N ALA A 198 14.35 12.25 0.01
CA ALA A 198 14.43 12.20 1.48
C ALA A 198 13.03 12.02 2.10
N LEU A 199 11.99 12.70 1.60
CA LEU A 199 10.60 12.50 2.01
C LEU A 199 10.10 11.08 1.68
N SER A 200 10.46 10.56 0.52
CA SER A 200 10.14 9.18 0.12
C SER A 200 10.79 8.17 1.09
N GLY A 201 12.07 8.36 1.41
CA GLY A 201 12.76 7.52 2.39
C GLY A 201 12.12 7.56 3.77
N MET A 202 11.76 8.75 4.28
CA MET A 202 11.06 8.92 5.54
C MET A 202 9.68 8.22 5.51
N ALA A 203 8.87 8.47 4.49
CA ALA A 203 7.52 7.94 4.38
C ALA A 203 7.50 6.42 4.27
N GLN A 204 8.40 5.84 3.48
CA GLN A 204 8.46 4.39 3.31
C GLN A 204 9.05 3.69 4.55
N THR A 205 10.10 4.25 5.17
CA THR A 205 10.69 3.65 6.39
C THR A 205 9.66 3.60 7.52
N ILE A 206 9.04 4.73 7.85
CA ILE A 206 8.04 4.80 8.91
C ILE A 206 6.80 3.99 8.52
N GLY A 207 6.37 4.08 7.25
CA GLY A 207 5.22 3.37 6.73
C GLY A 207 5.36 1.85 6.86
N TYR A 208 6.50 1.29 6.48
CA TYR A 208 6.73 -0.15 6.61
C TYR A 208 6.96 -0.61 8.05
N LEU A 209 7.52 0.23 8.93
CA LEU A 209 7.58 -0.06 10.37
C LEU A 209 6.16 -0.16 10.96
N LEU A 210 5.26 0.76 10.62
CA LEU A 210 3.86 0.67 11.02
C LEU A 210 3.19 -0.57 10.43
N ALA A 211 3.41 -0.85 9.16
CA ALA A 211 2.86 -2.01 8.47
C ALA A 211 3.31 -3.33 9.10
N ALA A 212 4.55 -3.43 9.53
CA ALA A 212 5.08 -4.63 10.18
C ALA A 212 4.40 -4.92 11.52
N CYS A 213 3.95 -3.89 12.24
CA CYS A 213 3.24 -4.06 13.51
C CYS A 213 1.76 -4.44 13.33
N GLY A 214 1.14 -4.08 12.21
CA GLY A 214 -0.30 -4.21 11.99
C GLY A 214 -0.82 -5.64 12.07
N PRO A 215 -0.40 -6.55 11.17
CA PRO A 215 -0.92 -7.92 11.14
C PRO A 215 -0.72 -8.69 12.46
N PRO A 216 0.45 -8.66 13.13
CA PRO A 216 0.61 -9.33 14.42
C PRO A 216 -0.29 -8.75 15.53
N LEU A 217 -0.48 -7.42 15.54
CA LEU A 217 -1.34 -6.79 16.53
C LEU A 217 -2.81 -7.18 16.33
N MET A 218 -3.29 -7.16 15.09
CA MET A 218 -4.67 -7.55 14.77
C MET A 218 -4.93 -9.02 15.00
N GLY A 219 -3.94 -9.90 14.73
CA GLY A 219 -4.03 -11.32 15.10
C GLY A 219 -4.16 -11.52 16.60
N LYS A 220 -3.35 -10.83 17.41
CA LYS A 220 -3.47 -10.91 18.88
C LYS A 220 -4.82 -10.40 19.40
N ILE A 221 -5.36 -9.35 18.81
CA ILE A 221 -6.69 -8.85 19.17
C ILE A 221 -7.76 -9.88 18.81
N HIS A 222 -7.68 -10.49 17.63
CA HIS A 222 -8.55 -11.59 17.24
C HIS A 222 -8.47 -12.76 18.22
N ASP A 223 -7.26 -13.22 18.56
CA ASP A 223 -7.05 -14.36 19.47
C ASP A 223 -7.60 -14.10 20.87
N ALA A 224 -7.56 -12.86 21.33
CA ALA A 224 -8.08 -12.46 22.63
C ALA A 224 -9.62 -12.35 22.66
N ASN A 225 -10.27 -12.02 21.54
CA ASN A 225 -11.71 -11.78 21.47
C ASN A 225 -12.49 -12.92 20.78
N GLY A 226 -11.81 -13.76 20.02
CA GLY A 226 -12.43 -14.88 19.29
C GLY A 226 -13.16 -14.48 18.01
N ASP A 227 -13.12 -13.21 17.60
CA ASP A 227 -13.77 -12.72 16.41
C ASP A 227 -12.97 -11.61 15.68
N TRP A 228 -13.39 -11.29 14.46
CA TRP A 228 -12.78 -10.25 13.63
C TRP A 228 -13.46 -8.87 13.74
N GLN A 229 -14.46 -8.71 14.61
CA GLN A 229 -15.19 -7.45 14.77
C GLN A 229 -14.27 -6.31 15.19
N ILE A 230 -13.55 -6.53 16.31
CA ILE A 230 -12.66 -5.49 16.86
C ILE A 230 -11.52 -5.15 15.90
N PRO A 231 -10.81 -6.14 15.26
CA PRO A 231 -9.83 -5.85 14.22
C PRO A 231 -10.40 -5.03 13.05
N LEU A 232 -11.58 -5.37 12.52
CA LEU A 232 -12.20 -4.63 11.41
C LEU A 232 -12.61 -3.21 11.82
N LEU A 233 -13.17 -3.03 13.01
CA LEU A 233 -13.49 -1.70 13.54
C LEU A 233 -12.21 -0.86 13.76
N ALA A 234 -11.12 -1.48 14.25
CA ALA A 234 -9.84 -0.81 14.39
C ALA A 234 -9.31 -0.34 13.02
N VAL A 235 -9.38 -1.20 11.98
CA VAL A 235 -9.04 -0.81 10.60
C VAL A 235 -9.88 0.36 10.12
N ALA A 236 -11.19 0.35 10.38
CA ALA A 236 -12.09 1.45 10.01
C ALA A 236 -11.69 2.76 10.69
N LEU A 237 -11.46 2.75 12.01
CA LEU A 237 -11.05 3.94 12.78
C LEU A 237 -9.69 4.47 12.32
N ILE A 238 -8.72 3.58 12.10
CA ILE A 238 -7.39 3.93 11.58
C ILE A 238 -7.51 4.55 10.18
N SER A 239 -8.44 4.06 9.34
CA SER A 239 -8.70 4.64 8.02
C SER A 239 -9.35 6.02 8.09
N VAL A 240 -10.17 6.30 9.11
CA VAL A 240 -10.67 7.66 9.37
C VAL A 240 -9.53 8.60 9.77
N VAL A 241 -8.60 8.14 10.62
CA VAL A 241 -7.38 8.91 10.94
C VAL A 241 -6.54 9.15 9.68
N MET A 242 -6.42 8.14 8.80
CA MET A 242 -5.78 8.29 7.49
C MET A 242 -6.44 9.40 6.67
N ALA A 243 -7.78 9.50 6.66
CA ALA A 243 -8.49 10.56 5.95
C ALA A 243 -8.14 11.96 6.49
N LEU A 244 -7.94 12.12 7.80
CA LEU A 244 -7.49 13.38 8.39
C LEU A 244 -6.09 13.77 7.88
N PHE A 245 -5.13 12.83 7.89
CA PHE A 245 -3.79 13.10 7.35
C PHE A 245 -3.83 13.33 5.84
N GLY A 246 -4.70 12.64 5.10
CA GLY A 246 -4.96 12.89 3.68
C GLY A 246 -5.47 14.30 3.41
N ALA A 247 -6.41 14.78 4.21
CA ALA A 247 -6.92 16.15 4.14
C ALA A 247 -5.82 17.19 4.43
N LEU A 248 -4.92 16.91 5.37
CA LEU A 248 -3.82 17.80 5.72
C LEU A 248 -2.71 17.78 4.66
N ALA A 249 -2.34 16.63 4.13
CA ALA A 249 -1.32 16.45 3.10
C ALA A 249 -1.81 16.91 1.70
N GLY A 250 -3.13 16.84 1.45
CA GLY A 250 -3.75 17.21 0.18
C GLY A 250 -3.84 18.72 -0.08
N ARG A 251 -3.48 19.56 0.88
CA ARG A 251 -3.47 21.03 0.72
C ARG A 251 -2.42 21.45 -0.29
N ASP A 252 -2.72 22.45 -1.11
CA ASP A 252 -1.76 23.04 -2.05
C ASP A 252 -0.68 23.83 -1.29
N ARG A 253 0.32 23.14 -0.77
CA ARG A 253 1.47 23.66 0.00
C ARG A 253 2.70 22.82 -0.27
N GLU A 254 3.85 23.46 -0.21
CA GLU A 254 5.15 22.81 -0.32
C GLU A 254 5.90 22.84 1.03
N ILE A 255 6.85 21.95 1.18
CA ILE A 255 7.73 21.91 2.36
C ILE A 255 8.71 23.07 2.22
N ASN A 256 8.57 24.08 3.08
CA ASN A 256 9.53 25.18 3.15
C ASN A 256 10.88 24.62 3.57
N GLY A 257 11.96 25.06 2.87
CA GLY A 257 13.33 24.69 3.15
C GLY A 257 13.85 25.29 4.47
#